data_957ea322c73b591b926e64a92c0f6410
#
_entry.id   957ea322c73b591b926e64a92c0f6410
#
_cell.length_a   1.000
_cell.length_b   1.000
_cell.length_c   1.000
_cell.angle_alpha   90.00
_cell.angle_beta   90.00
_cell.angle_gamma   90.00
#
_symmetry.space_group_name_H-M   'P 1'
#
loop_
_entity.id
_entity.type
_entity.pdbx_description
1 polymer ?
#
loop_
_entity_poly.entity_id
_entity_poly.type
_entity_poly.pdbx_seq_one_letter_code
_entity_poly.pdbx_strand_id
1 'polypeptide(L)'
;MKHYFLLLLLIGCIASGHAESGWKAHWINTERCQSETNTWLAFRKTVHIDKVPQTLTARIAADSKYWLWINGRLVVFEGGLKRGPSPYDTYYDPVEIAPYLQNGENTIAVLVWHFGKSGFSHVNSGLAALLFEAVAPGVEIVSDKSWQCTVYDAYQDTEAPYPNYRLPESNIRFDARMEMSGWNQPGYTGKMPNAEII
;
A
#
# COMPACT_ATOMS: atom_id res chain seq x y z
N MET A 1 60.50 -27.29 25.24
CA MET A 1 59.20 -26.63 25.40
C MET A 1 58.67 -26.29 24.00
N LYS A 2 57.63 -26.98 23.57
CA LYS A 2 57.04 -26.83 22.24
C LYS A 2 55.84 -25.90 22.36
N HIS A 3 55.87 -24.72 21.74
CA HIS A 3 54.74 -23.79 21.67
C HIS A 3 53.87 -24.18 20.50
N TYR A 4 52.62 -24.62 20.77
CA TYR A 4 51.60 -24.82 19.79
C TYR A 4 50.86 -23.50 19.56
N PHE A 5 51.00 -22.91 18.37
CA PHE A 5 50.24 -21.76 17.90
C PHE A 5 48.88 -22.26 17.46
N LEU A 6 47.85 -21.94 18.21
CA LEU A 6 46.45 -22.25 17.83
C LEU A 6 45.95 -21.16 16.88
N LEU A 7 45.88 -21.48 15.60
CA LEU A 7 45.30 -20.61 14.55
C LEU A 7 43.79 -20.72 14.61
N LEU A 8 43.10 -19.73 15.19
CA LEU A 8 41.66 -19.60 15.15
C LEU A 8 41.24 -19.08 13.79
N LEU A 9 40.68 -19.98 12.95
CA LEU A 9 40.04 -19.61 11.68
C LEU A 9 38.65 -19.01 12.01
N LEU A 10 38.54 -17.69 11.95
CA LEU A 10 37.24 -16.99 11.92
C LEU A 10 36.59 -17.23 10.56
N ILE A 11 35.67 -18.17 10.49
CA ILE A 11 34.75 -18.30 9.35
C ILE A 11 33.73 -17.19 9.48
N GLY A 12 33.99 -16.08 8.80
CA GLY A 12 33.04 -15.02 8.60
C GLY A 12 31.88 -15.54 7.74
N CYS A 13 30.71 -15.76 8.34
CA CYS A 13 29.49 -15.87 7.58
C CYS A 13 29.27 -14.58 6.80
N ILE A 14 29.66 -14.59 5.52
CA ILE A 14 29.22 -13.57 4.59
C ILE A 14 27.73 -13.88 4.35
N ALA A 15 26.86 -13.19 5.10
CA ALA A 15 25.45 -13.10 4.75
C ALA A 15 25.42 -12.45 3.37
N SER A 16 25.27 -13.26 2.32
CA SER A 16 24.97 -12.77 0.98
C SER A 16 23.61 -12.08 1.08
N GLY A 17 23.62 -10.76 1.23
CA GLY A 17 22.45 -9.94 1.03
C GLY A 17 22.02 -10.16 -0.42
N HIS A 18 21.02 -11.02 -0.60
CA HIS A 18 20.33 -11.07 -1.88
C HIS A 18 19.68 -9.71 -2.03
N ALA A 19 20.16 -8.92 -2.98
CA ALA A 19 19.40 -7.78 -3.47
C ALA A 19 18.04 -8.35 -3.90
N GLU A 20 16.97 -7.96 -3.22
CA GLU A 20 15.62 -8.33 -3.63
C GLU A 20 15.49 -7.97 -5.12
N SER A 21 15.05 -8.93 -5.92
CA SER A 21 14.71 -8.69 -7.32
C SER A 21 13.77 -7.49 -7.35
N GLY A 22 14.09 -6.50 -8.20
CA GLY A 22 13.34 -5.23 -8.26
C GLY A 22 11.84 -5.45 -8.38
N TRP A 23 11.07 -4.47 -7.93
CA TRP A 23 9.63 -4.45 -8.06
C TRP A 23 9.21 -4.52 -9.52
N LYS A 24 8.20 -5.32 -9.83
CA LYS A 24 7.46 -5.26 -11.11
C LYS A 24 6.38 -4.19 -11.05
N ALA A 25 5.88 -3.92 -9.84
CA ALA A 25 4.88 -2.92 -9.57
C ALA A 25 5.42 -1.50 -9.76
N HIS A 26 4.55 -0.60 -10.14
CA HIS A 26 4.80 0.84 -10.22
C HIS A 26 4.00 1.58 -9.17
N TRP A 27 4.53 2.70 -8.69
CA TRP A 27 3.74 3.64 -7.93
C TRP A 27 2.62 4.18 -8.81
N ILE A 28 1.39 4.15 -8.29
CA ILE A 28 0.21 4.60 -9.02
C ILE A 28 -0.60 5.62 -8.21
N ASN A 29 -1.21 6.56 -8.93
CA ASN A 29 -2.18 7.50 -8.38
C ASN A 29 -3.27 7.85 -9.41
N THR A 30 -3.92 9.01 -9.29
CA THR A 30 -4.88 9.54 -10.26
C THR A 30 -4.41 10.92 -10.73
N GLU A 31 -4.67 11.28 -12.00
CA GLU A 31 -4.38 12.61 -12.56
C GLU A 31 -4.91 13.77 -11.72
N ARG A 32 -6.01 13.57 -11.00
CA ARG A 32 -6.62 14.57 -10.12
C ARG A 32 -5.87 14.80 -8.82
N CYS A 33 -4.95 13.90 -8.46
CA CYS A 33 -4.21 13.99 -7.22
C CYS A 33 -2.96 14.84 -7.41
N GLN A 34 -2.95 16.03 -6.86
CA GLN A 34 -1.81 16.95 -6.89
C GLN A 34 -1.08 17.02 -5.54
N SER A 35 -1.03 15.90 -4.82
CA SER A 35 -0.30 15.80 -3.54
C SER A 35 -0.77 16.81 -2.47
N GLU A 36 -2.06 17.11 -2.47
CA GLU A 36 -2.68 17.96 -1.45
C GLU A 36 -2.68 17.27 -0.09
N THR A 37 -2.66 18.07 0.97
CA THR A 37 -2.82 17.55 2.33
C THR A 37 -4.19 16.89 2.49
N ASN A 38 -4.24 15.85 3.33
CA ASN A 38 -5.48 15.13 3.66
C ASN A 38 -6.22 14.58 2.44
N THR A 39 -5.47 14.03 1.49
CA THR A 39 -6.06 13.41 0.29
C THR A 39 -6.39 11.94 0.54
N TRP A 40 -7.58 11.52 0.12
CA TRP A 40 -8.02 10.15 0.18
C TRP A 40 -8.19 9.57 -1.21
N LEU A 41 -7.56 8.43 -1.48
CA LEU A 41 -7.59 7.77 -2.78
C LEU A 41 -8.17 6.36 -2.64
N ALA A 42 -9.19 6.06 -3.45
CA ALA A 42 -9.71 4.71 -3.60
C ALA A 42 -9.08 4.05 -4.82
N PHE A 43 -8.43 2.92 -4.60
CA PHE A 43 -7.85 2.06 -5.65
C PHE A 43 -8.62 0.76 -5.75
N ARG A 44 -8.81 0.28 -6.97
CA ARG A 44 -9.53 -0.97 -7.22
C ARG A 44 -8.93 -1.73 -8.38
N LYS A 45 -8.83 -3.05 -8.24
CA LYS A 45 -8.44 -3.98 -9.29
C LYS A 45 -9.32 -5.21 -9.25
N THR A 46 -9.83 -5.62 -10.41
CA THR A 46 -10.45 -6.94 -10.60
C THR A 46 -9.45 -7.83 -11.31
N VAL A 47 -9.23 -9.04 -10.78
CA VAL A 47 -8.32 -10.03 -11.33
C VAL A 47 -9.00 -11.40 -11.40
N HIS A 48 -8.67 -12.17 -12.43
CA HIS A 48 -9.07 -13.57 -12.52
C HIS A 48 -7.92 -14.46 -12.07
N ILE A 49 -8.21 -15.41 -11.19
CA ILE A 49 -7.25 -16.38 -10.67
C ILE A 49 -7.79 -17.78 -10.95
N ASP A 50 -7.13 -18.52 -11.82
CA ASP A 50 -7.55 -19.88 -12.16
C ASP A 50 -7.46 -20.81 -10.95
N LYS A 51 -6.37 -20.70 -10.21
CA LYS A 51 -6.11 -21.49 -9.02
C LYS A 51 -5.39 -20.65 -7.98
N VAL A 52 -6.03 -20.48 -6.82
CA VAL A 52 -5.42 -19.78 -5.69
C VAL A 52 -4.23 -20.59 -5.17
N PRO A 53 -3.04 -19.99 -5.05
CA PRO A 53 -1.89 -20.66 -4.48
C PRO A 53 -2.08 -20.87 -2.96
N GLN A 54 -1.34 -21.79 -2.38
CA GLN A 54 -1.41 -22.07 -0.95
C GLN A 54 -1.00 -20.87 -0.10
N THR A 55 -0.04 -20.10 -0.60
CA THR A 55 0.44 -18.86 0.02
C THR A 55 0.64 -17.82 -1.09
N LEU A 56 0.29 -16.58 -0.79
CA LEU A 56 0.54 -15.43 -1.66
C LEU A 56 0.73 -14.18 -0.81
N THR A 57 1.96 -13.78 -0.64
CA THR A 57 2.29 -12.57 0.11
C THR A 57 2.26 -11.35 -0.81
N ALA A 58 1.41 -10.38 -0.49
CA ALA A 58 1.45 -9.07 -1.11
C ALA A 58 2.47 -8.17 -0.39
N ARG A 59 3.27 -7.44 -1.15
CA ARG A 59 4.11 -6.33 -0.66
C ARG A 59 3.36 -5.04 -0.93
N ILE A 60 3.05 -4.28 0.11
CA ILE A 60 2.19 -3.10 -0.01
C ILE A 60 2.88 -1.90 0.63
N ALA A 61 3.00 -0.83 -0.12
CA ALA A 61 3.45 0.47 0.38
C ALA A 61 2.47 1.56 -0.05
N ALA A 62 2.26 2.53 0.82
CA ALA A 62 1.44 3.69 0.54
C ALA A 62 1.97 4.91 1.30
N ASP A 63 1.76 6.07 0.80
CA ASP A 63 1.92 7.29 1.56
C ASP A 63 0.53 7.89 1.79
N SER A 64 0.00 7.81 3.02
CA SER A 64 0.64 7.53 4.32
C SER A 64 0.11 6.26 4.97
N LYS A 65 -1.19 6.14 5.17
CA LYS A 65 -1.91 4.98 5.68
C LYS A 65 -2.73 4.31 4.59
N TYR A 66 -3.05 3.02 4.77
CA TYR A 66 -3.98 2.34 3.89
C TYR A 66 -4.86 1.33 4.61
N TRP A 67 -6.01 1.05 4.01
CA TRP A 67 -6.91 -0.05 4.33
C TRP A 67 -7.00 -0.95 3.11
N LEU A 68 -6.96 -2.26 3.32
CA LEU A 68 -7.05 -3.26 2.26
C LEU A 68 -8.29 -4.12 2.44
N TRP A 69 -9.07 -4.25 1.39
CA TRP A 69 -10.14 -5.23 1.26
C TRP A 69 -9.86 -6.18 0.11
N ILE A 70 -10.22 -7.45 0.29
CA ILE A 70 -10.25 -8.46 -0.77
C ILE A 70 -11.64 -9.08 -0.76
N ASN A 71 -12.31 -9.03 -1.90
CA ASN A 71 -13.69 -9.52 -2.04
C ASN A 71 -14.64 -8.94 -0.98
N GLY A 72 -14.46 -7.68 -0.63
CA GLY A 72 -15.23 -6.98 0.38
C GLY A 72 -14.86 -7.28 1.84
N ARG A 73 -13.96 -8.23 2.10
CA ARG A 73 -13.46 -8.50 3.46
C ARG A 73 -12.29 -7.58 3.78
N LEU A 74 -12.36 -6.92 4.92
CA LEU A 74 -11.24 -6.13 5.45
C LEU A 74 -10.09 -7.07 5.84
N VAL A 75 -8.92 -6.85 5.23
CA VAL A 75 -7.70 -7.63 5.42
C VAL A 75 -6.69 -6.86 6.26
N VAL A 76 -6.52 -5.56 5.97
CA VAL A 76 -5.64 -4.67 6.73
C VAL A 76 -6.43 -3.45 7.16
N PHE A 77 -6.37 -3.16 8.46
CA PHE A 77 -6.89 -1.94 9.06
C PHE A 77 -5.69 -1.07 9.47
N GLU A 78 -5.53 0.09 8.84
CA GLU A 78 -4.44 1.04 9.09
C GLU A 78 -3.02 0.45 8.90
N GLY A 79 -2.75 -0.06 7.70
CA GLY A 79 -1.40 -0.40 7.28
C GLY A 79 -0.57 0.83 6.90
N GLY A 80 0.71 0.63 6.64
CA GLY A 80 1.65 1.69 6.30
C GLY A 80 2.12 2.45 7.54
N LEU A 81 2.27 3.77 7.40
CA LEU A 81 2.69 4.71 8.46
C LEU A 81 4.02 4.33 9.11
N LYS A 82 4.96 3.88 8.31
CA LYS A 82 6.32 3.60 8.77
C LYS A 82 7.23 4.74 8.38
N ARG A 83 8.05 5.18 9.34
CA ARG A 83 9.06 6.19 9.07
C ARG A 83 10.16 5.59 8.20
N GLY A 84 10.28 6.07 6.99
CA GLY A 84 11.42 5.74 6.14
C GLY A 84 12.70 6.39 6.63
N PRO A 85 13.88 5.90 6.19
CA PRO A 85 15.17 6.50 6.52
C PRO A 85 15.34 7.88 5.86
N SER A 86 14.61 8.13 4.78
CA SER A 86 14.61 9.40 4.06
C SER A 86 13.25 9.67 3.42
N PRO A 87 12.99 10.87 2.86
CA PRO A 87 11.77 11.12 2.10
C PRO A 87 11.61 10.26 0.84
N TYR A 88 12.70 9.68 0.34
CA TYR A 88 12.72 8.89 -0.89
C TYR A 88 12.59 7.39 -0.65
N ASP A 89 12.69 6.95 0.62
CA ASP A 89 12.63 5.55 1.01
C ASP A 89 11.43 5.31 1.90
N THR A 90 10.69 4.23 1.63
CA THR A 90 9.59 3.79 2.47
C THR A 90 9.69 2.31 2.76
N TYR A 91 9.02 1.88 3.83
CA TYR A 91 8.84 0.47 4.13
C TYR A 91 7.57 -0.04 3.45
N TYR A 92 7.56 -1.33 3.16
CA TYR A 92 6.35 -2.03 2.73
C TYR A 92 5.87 -3.00 3.81
N ASP A 93 4.59 -3.31 3.79
CA ASP A 93 3.97 -4.35 4.61
C ASP A 93 3.90 -5.66 3.81
N PRO A 94 4.46 -6.77 4.31
CA PRO A 94 4.17 -8.09 3.78
C PRO A 94 2.83 -8.58 4.34
N VAL A 95 1.87 -8.85 3.47
CA VAL A 95 0.51 -9.28 3.84
C VAL A 95 0.18 -10.59 3.15
N GLU A 96 -0.13 -11.66 3.91
CA GLU A 96 -0.60 -12.92 3.34
C GLU A 96 -2.05 -12.78 2.87
N ILE A 97 -2.27 -12.86 1.55
CA ILE A 97 -3.58 -12.61 0.94
C ILE A 97 -4.29 -13.84 0.40
N ALA A 98 -3.59 -14.98 0.25
CA ALA A 98 -4.21 -16.20 -0.29
C ALA A 98 -5.50 -16.62 0.43
N PRO A 99 -5.64 -16.52 1.77
CA PRO A 99 -6.86 -16.91 2.48
C PRO A 99 -8.11 -16.08 2.13
N TYR A 100 -7.95 -14.95 1.46
CA TYR A 100 -9.03 -14.02 1.09
C TYR A 100 -9.40 -14.11 -0.39
N LEU A 101 -8.60 -14.83 -1.17
CA LEU A 101 -8.79 -15.04 -2.60
C LEU A 101 -9.67 -16.27 -2.87
N GLN A 102 -10.26 -16.31 -4.06
CA GLN A 102 -11.03 -17.44 -4.59
C GLN A 102 -10.63 -17.74 -6.01
N ASN A 103 -10.90 -18.96 -6.49
CA ASN A 103 -10.77 -19.28 -7.89
C ASN A 103 -11.82 -18.48 -8.67
N GLY A 104 -11.43 -17.93 -9.80
CA GLY A 104 -12.26 -17.03 -10.60
C GLY A 104 -11.97 -15.55 -10.30
N GLU A 105 -13.01 -14.75 -10.38
CA GLU A 105 -12.89 -13.30 -10.22
C GLU A 105 -12.66 -12.89 -8.75
N ASN A 106 -11.69 -12.00 -8.55
CA ASN A 106 -11.39 -11.39 -7.27
C ASN A 106 -11.32 -9.87 -7.40
N THR A 107 -11.80 -9.18 -6.38
CA THR A 107 -11.67 -7.73 -6.25
C THR A 107 -10.69 -7.40 -5.13
N ILE A 108 -9.69 -6.60 -5.47
CA ILE A 108 -8.74 -6.01 -4.52
C ILE A 108 -9.03 -4.52 -4.46
N ALA A 109 -9.26 -3.99 -3.29
CA ALA A 109 -9.57 -2.59 -3.07
C ALA A 109 -8.69 -2.02 -1.96
N VAL A 110 -8.10 -0.86 -2.20
CA VAL A 110 -7.21 -0.18 -1.24
C VAL A 110 -7.66 1.26 -1.10
N LEU A 111 -7.92 1.69 0.13
CA LEU A 111 -8.12 3.10 0.46
C LEU A 111 -6.80 3.63 1.02
N VAL A 112 -6.26 4.67 0.40
CA VAL A 112 -5.05 5.34 0.87
C VAL A 112 -5.42 6.70 1.45
N TRP A 113 -4.92 7.00 2.62
CA TRP A 113 -5.00 8.32 3.23
C TRP A 113 -3.62 8.97 3.23
N HIS A 114 -3.44 9.93 2.35
CA HIS A 114 -2.23 10.74 2.25
C HIS A 114 -2.35 11.95 3.17
N PHE A 115 -1.45 12.06 4.13
CA PHE A 115 -1.44 13.19 5.07
C PHE A 115 -0.95 14.49 4.42
N GLY A 116 0.00 14.38 3.47
CA GLY A 116 0.59 15.52 2.78
C GLY A 116 1.50 16.39 3.65
N LYS A 117 1.82 15.94 4.87
CA LYS A 117 2.72 16.64 5.79
C LYS A 117 3.48 15.66 6.68
N SER A 118 4.66 16.07 7.13
CA SER A 118 5.46 15.29 8.07
C SER A 118 4.99 15.47 9.51
N GLY A 119 5.27 14.48 10.35
CA GLY A 119 5.04 14.51 11.79
C GLY A 119 6.10 13.73 12.53
N PHE A 120 5.90 13.44 13.83
CA PHE A 120 6.89 12.73 14.64
C PHE A 120 7.10 11.27 14.20
N SER A 121 6.07 10.64 13.66
CA SER A 121 6.07 9.22 13.27
C SER A 121 6.02 8.99 11.75
N HIS A 122 6.04 10.06 10.97
CA HIS A 122 5.86 9.99 9.53
C HIS A 122 6.72 11.03 8.81
N VAL A 123 7.40 10.59 7.74
CA VAL A 123 8.09 11.45 6.78
C VAL A 123 7.28 11.45 5.50
N ASN A 124 6.75 12.62 5.12
CA ASN A 124 5.97 12.78 3.90
C ASN A 124 6.86 12.66 2.66
N SER A 125 6.45 11.85 1.69
CA SER A 125 7.13 11.74 0.38
C SER A 125 6.76 12.87 -0.57
N GLY A 126 5.64 13.55 -0.32
CA GLY A 126 5.07 14.56 -1.20
C GLY A 126 4.15 13.99 -2.29
N LEU A 127 3.91 12.68 -2.31
CA LEU A 127 3.12 12.00 -3.34
C LEU A 127 2.09 11.05 -2.71
N ALA A 128 0.80 11.34 -2.90
CA ALA A 128 -0.25 10.39 -2.59
C ALA A 128 -0.20 9.23 -3.58
N ALA A 129 0.15 8.03 -3.13
CA ALA A 129 0.34 6.91 -4.03
C ALA A 129 0.20 5.54 -3.34
N LEU A 130 0.01 4.52 -4.18
CA LEU A 130 -0.02 3.10 -3.82
C LEU A 130 1.02 2.34 -4.64
N LEU A 131 1.74 1.43 -3.98
CA LEU A 131 2.55 0.39 -4.58
C LEU A 131 2.05 -0.96 -4.07
N PHE A 132 1.66 -1.86 -4.97
CA PHE A 132 1.11 -3.17 -4.61
C PHE A 132 1.70 -4.24 -5.51
N GLU A 133 2.27 -5.28 -4.92
CA GLU A 133 2.78 -6.43 -5.67
C GLU A 133 2.51 -7.74 -4.95
N ALA A 134 1.88 -8.69 -5.64
CA ALA A 134 1.72 -10.06 -5.19
C ALA A 134 1.97 -11.00 -6.37
N VAL A 135 3.06 -11.77 -6.33
CA VAL A 135 3.50 -12.63 -7.42
C VAL A 135 3.78 -14.04 -6.91
N ALA A 136 3.17 -15.01 -7.58
CA ALA A 136 3.42 -16.44 -7.41
C ALA A 136 3.27 -17.16 -8.76
N PRO A 137 3.69 -18.41 -8.92
CA PRO A 137 3.46 -19.16 -10.14
C PRO A 137 1.96 -19.17 -10.52
N GLY A 138 1.65 -18.61 -11.70
CA GLY A 138 0.28 -18.51 -12.20
C GLY A 138 -0.55 -17.33 -11.64
N VAL A 139 0.01 -16.50 -10.77
CA VAL A 139 -0.67 -15.30 -10.25
C VAL A 139 0.29 -14.12 -10.26
N GLU A 140 -0.10 -13.06 -10.93
CA GLU A 140 0.61 -11.78 -10.92
C GLU A 140 -0.37 -10.64 -10.72
N ILE A 141 -0.28 -9.97 -9.58
CA ILE A 141 -1.11 -8.83 -9.22
C ILE A 141 -0.15 -7.69 -8.87
N VAL A 142 0.03 -6.77 -9.80
CA VAL A 142 0.95 -5.63 -9.65
C VAL A 142 0.20 -4.32 -9.86
N SER A 143 0.62 -3.28 -9.18
CA SER A 143 0.09 -1.94 -9.41
C SER A 143 0.65 -1.39 -10.72
N ASP A 144 -0.28 -1.07 -11.61
CA ASP A 144 -0.06 -0.56 -12.96
C ASP A 144 -1.29 0.22 -13.45
N LYS A 145 -1.28 0.66 -14.71
CA LYS A 145 -2.40 1.40 -15.35
C LYS A 145 -3.70 0.59 -15.48
N SER A 146 -3.72 -0.69 -15.20
CA SER A 146 -4.94 -1.51 -15.22
C SER A 146 -5.72 -1.45 -13.90
N TRP A 147 -5.16 -0.83 -12.87
CA TRP A 147 -5.91 -0.45 -11.68
C TRP A 147 -6.82 0.74 -11.97
N GLN A 148 -7.88 0.83 -11.21
CA GLN A 148 -8.74 2.01 -11.18
C GLN A 148 -8.37 2.84 -9.94
N CYS A 149 -8.39 4.16 -10.06
CA CYS A 149 -8.10 5.07 -8.96
C CYS A 149 -8.94 6.34 -9.06
N THR A 150 -9.46 6.81 -7.94
CA THR A 150 -10.14 8.11 -7.84
C THR A 150 -9.95 8.73 -6.47
N VAL A 151 -10.07 10.05 -6.39
CA VAL A 151 -10.18 10.77 -5.13
C VAL A 151 -11.48 10.36 -4.45
N TYR A 152 -11.40 10.04 -3.15
CA TYR A 152 -12.56 9.66 -2.35
C TYR A 152 -13.08 10.85 -1.55
N ASP A 153 -13.89 11.64 -2.20
CA ASP A 153 -14.34 12.96 -1.72
C ASP A 153 -15.24 12.90 -0.47
N ALA A 154 -15.66 11.71 -0.02
CA ALA A 154 -16.45 11.56 1.22
C ALA A 154 -15.65 11.94 2.48
N TYR A 155 -14.31 11.80 2.45
CA TYR A 155 -13.44 12.26 3.51
C TYR A 155 -12.96 13.68 3.21
N GLN A 156 -13.22 14.59 4.12
CA GLN A 156 -12.97 16.02 3.95
C GLN A 156 -12.28 16.59 5.17
N ASP A 157 -11.56 17.69 4.99
CA ASP A 157 -11.04 18.46 6.11
C ASP A 157 -12.16 19.01 6.98
N THR A 158 -11.85 19.19 8.26
CA THR A 158 -12.67 20.04 9.14
C THR A 158 -12.02 21.40 9.27
N GLU A 159 -12.85 22.39 9.67
CA GLU A 159 -12.33 23.62 10.19
C GLU A 159 -11.70 23.43 11.60
N ALA A 160 -11.77 24.40 12.48
CA ALA A 160 -11.34 24.24 13.86
C ALA A 160 -12.18 23.16 14.62
N PRO A 161 -11.59 22.48 15.63
CA PRO A 161 -10.22 22.63 16.12
C PRO A 161 -9.19 21.94 15.23
N TYR A 162 -8.03 22.59 15.07
CA TYR A 162 -6.92 21.98 14.33
C TYR A 162 -6.24 20.89 15.15
N PRO A 163 -5.73 19.82 14.50
CA PRO A 163 -5.00 18.76 15.19
C PRO A 163 -3.72 19.31 15.82
N ASN A 164 -3.16 18.54 16.76
CA ASN A 164 -1.88 18.88 17.36
C ASN A 164 -0.80 18.98 16.26
N TYR A 165 0.00 20.04 16.28
CA TYR A 165 1.04 20.28 15.27
C TYR A 165 2.08 19.14 15.12
N ARG A 166 2.16 18.24 16.10
CA ARG A 166 3.04 17.08 16.08
C ARG A 166 2.47 15.91 15.28
N LEU A 167 1.18 15.90 15.01
CA LEU A 167 0.51 14.85 14.28
C LEU A 167 0.51 15.17 12.77
N PRO A 168 0.86 14.21 11.92
CA PRO A 168 0.74 14.38 10.48
C PRO A 168 -0.71 14.29 10.00
N GLU A 169 -1.58 13.65 10.78
CA GLU A 169 -2.99 13.47 10.47
C GLU A 169 -3.75 14.80 10.56
N SER A 170 -4.66 15.02 9.63
CA SER A 170 -5.68 16.06 9.70
C SER A 170 -6.91 15.56 10.49
N ASN A 171 -7.70 16.45 11.05
CA ASN A 171 -9.05 16.11 11.45
C ASN A 171 -9.90 15.90 10.22
N ILE A 172 -10.75 14.90 10.23
CA ILE A 172 -11.56 14.51 9.08
C ILE A 172 -13.06 14.61 9.41
N ARG A 173 -13.82 14.99 8.41
CA ARG A 173 -15.28 14.89 8.38
C ARG A 173 -15.66 13.89 7.30
N PHE A 174 -16.57 12.97 7.59
CA PHE A 174 -17.11 12.05 6.60
C PHE A 174 -18.50 12.53 6.15
N ASP A 175 -18.66 12.76 4.85
CA ASP A 175 -19.94 13.07 4.23
C ASP A 175 -20.48 11.82 3.49
N ALA A 176 -21.41 11.12 4.15
CA ALA A 176 -21.98 9.90 3.64
C ALA A 176 -22.74 10.06 2.30
N ARG A 177 -23.13 11.28 1.93
CA ARG A 177 -23.78 11.54 0.63
C ARG A 177 -22.82 11.40 -0.55
N MET A 178 -21.52 11.51 -0.28
CA MET A 178 -20.44 11.38 -1.26
C MET A 178 -19.77 10.01 -1.21
N GLU A 179 -20.30 9.09 -0.40
CA GLU A 179 -19.77 7.74 -0.30
C GLU A 179 -19.97 6.97 -1.61
N MET A 180 -18.91 6.34 -2.09
CA MET A 180 -18.96 5.39 -3.19
C MET A 180 -19.37 4.01 -2.68
N SER A 181 -20.64 3.85 -2.31
CA SER A 181 -21.13 2.63 -1.66
C SER A 181 -20.80 1.38 -2.49
N GLY A 182 -20.20 0.38 -1.84
CA GLY A 182 -19.84 -0.90 -2.47
C GLY A 182 -18.59 -0.87 -3.37
N TRP A 183 -17.85 0.24 -3.44
CA TRP A 183 -16.65 0.33 -4.31
C TRP A 183 -15.58 -0.73 -4.02
N ASN A 184 -15.54 -1.24 -2.79
CA ASN A 184 -14.62 -2.28 -2.32
C ASN A 184 -15.21 -3.71 -2.44
N GLN A 185 -16.40 -3.85 -3.02
CA GLN A 185 -17.10 -5.12 -3.18
C GLN A 185 -16.96 -5.67 -4.60
N PRO A 186 -17.06 -6.99 -4.81
CA PRO A 186 -17.27 -7.55 -6.13
C PRO A 186 -18.54 -6.98 -6.80
N GLY A 187 -18.51 -6.87 -8.12
CA GLY A 187 -19.67 -6.42 -8.90
C GLY A 187 -19.95 -4.91 -8.86
N TYR A 188 -19.07 -4.10 -8.29
CA TYR A 188 -19.22 -2.65 -8.36
C TYR A 188 -19.21 -2.13 -9.79
N THR A 189 -20.22 -1.34 -10.15
CA THR A 189 -20.44 -0.81 -11.50
C THR A 189 -20.20 0.70 -11.62
N GLY A 190 -19.84 1.36 -10.52
CA GLY A 190 -19.50 2.77 -10.54
C GLY A 190 -18.27 3.04 -11.40
N LYS A 191 -18.22 4.23 -11.99
CA LYS A 191 -17.08 4.64 -12.84
C LYS A 191 -15.92 5.09 -11.99
N MET A 192 -14.78 4.46 -12.18
CA MET A 192 -13.48 4.92 -11.68
C MET A 192 -12.52 4.95 -12.86
N PRO A 193 -11.78 6.06 -13.06
CA PRO A 193 -10.77 6.13 -14.13
C PRO A 193 -9.63 5.14 -13.85
N ASN A 194 -8.86 4.85 -14.89
CA ASN A 194 -7.63 4.10 -14.72
C ASN A 194 -6.61 4.91 -13.92
N ALA A 195 -5.79 4.19 -13.17
CA ALA A 195 -4.68 4.79 -12.44
C ALA A 195 -3.56 5.25 -13.40
N GLU A 196 -2.80 6.23 -12.97
CA GLU A 196 -1.60 6.70 -13.65
C GLU A 196 -0.34 6.19 -12.93
N ILE A 197 0.69 5.88 -13.71
CA ILE A 197 2.02 5.58 -13.18
C ILE A 197 2.75 6.88 -12.94
N ILE A 198 3.41 7.00 -11.78
CA ILE A 198 4.18 8.18 -11.36
C ILE A 198 5.64 7.82 -11.10
#